data_3e77bc389ae2471c9ec8f709cb32522b
#
_entry.id   3e77bc389ae2471c9ec8f709cb32522b
#
_cell.length_a   1.000
_cell.length_b   1.000
_cell.length_c   1.000
_cell.angle_alpha   90.00
_cell.angle_beta   90.00
_cell.angle_gamma   90.00
#
_symmetry.space_group_name_H-M   'P 1'
#
loop_
_entity.id
_entity.type
_entity.pdbx_description
1 polymer ?
#
loop_
_entity_poly.entity_id
_entity_poly.type
_entity_poly.pdbx_seq_one_letter_code
_entity_poly.pdbx_strand_id
1 'polypeptide(L)'
;LPKKGSVFISFTDRDKKAGGAIAKELNRLGFSLYATAGTHRTLKELGINAEVVSKHSEKERDTSLKSALDLIEAGSISLVINTPQGRGARRDGWLIRTAAVAKGVPCITTIPGFKAAIAGITALQNEAMTARSLQEWGRK
;
A
#
# COMPACT_ATOMS: atom_id res chain seq x y z
N LEU A 1 -3.52 -11.53 2.50
CA LEU A 1 -2.71 -10.60 1.69
C LEU A 1 -3.13 -10.66 0.23
N PRO A 2 -3.20 -9.53 -0.46
CA PRO A 2 -3.57 -9.50 -1.87
C PRO A 2 -2.44 -10.02 -2.76
N LYS A 3 -2.80 -10.60 -3.90
CA LYS A 3 -1.82 -11.02 -4.93
C LYS A 3 -1.61 -9.92 -5.96
N LYS A 4 -2.58 -9.03 -6.11
CA LYS A 4 -2.55 -7.92 -7.07
C LYS A 4 -3.46 -6.81 -6.58
N GLY A 5 -3.40 -5.67 -7.21
CA GLY A 5 -4.28 -4.55 -6.91
C GLY A 5 -3.52 -3.28 -6.64
N SER A 6 -4.06 -2.45 -5.77
CA SER A 6 -3.50 -1.15 -5.43
C SER A 6 -3.16 -1.07 -3.95
N VAL A 7 -2.04 -0.43 -3.65
CA VAL A 7 -1.54 -0.27 -2.28
C VAL A 7 -1.45 1.22 -1.96
N PHE A 8 -2.02 1.59 -0.82
CA PHE A 8 -1.82 2.93 -0.28
C PHE A 8 -0.65 2.92 0.71
N ILE A 9 0.28 3.86 0.55
CA ILE A 9 1.50 3.94 1.35
C ILE A 9 1.65 5.32 1.98
N SER A 10 1.89 5.35 3.28
CA SER A 10 2.22 6.57 4.01
C SER A 10 3.22 6.25 5.12
N PHE A 11 4.43 6.79 5.01
CA PHE A 11 5.49 6.57 5.99
C PHE A 11 5.76 7.81 6.82
N THR A 12 6.15 7.61 8.10
CA THR A 12 6.80 8.66 8.87
C THR A 12 8.13 9.01 8.22
N ASP A 13 8.66 10.20 8.51
CA ASP A 13 9.96 10.63 7.96
C ASP A 13 11.06 9.62 8.30
N ARG A 14 11.05 9.09 9.52
CA ARG A 14 12.00 8.09 9.98
C ARG A 14 11.97 6.81 9.12
N ASP A 15 10.81 6.43 8.64
CA ASP A 15 10.62 5.16 7.93
C ASP A 15 10.69 5.30 6.40
N LYS A 16 10.77 6.51 5.86
CA LYS A 16 10.71 6.74 4.41
C LYS A 16 11.81 6.03 3.65
N LYS A 17 13.03 6.05 4.15
CA LYS A 17 14.16 5.42 3.45
C LYS A 17 14.01 3.91 3.39
N ALA A 18 13.78 3.28 4.54
CA ALA A 18 13.61 1.82 4.62
C ALA A 18 12.34 1.38 3.90
N GLY A 19 11.24 2.09 4.13
CA GLY A 19 9.96 1.79 3.48
C GLY A 19 9.99 1.97 1.98
N GLY A 20 10.71 2.98 1.49
CA GLY A 20 10.87 3.21 0.06
C GLY A 20 11.58 2.06 -0.63
N ALA A 21 12.64 1.55 -0.01
CA ALA A 21 13.35 0.39 -0.56
C ALA A 21 12.44 -0.84 -0.68
N ILE A 22 11.57 -1.05 0.30
CA ILE A 22 10.60 -2.16 0.27
C ILE A 22 9.49 -1.90 -0.75
N ALA A 23 9.04 -0.65 -0.87
CA ALA A 23 7.98 -0.26 -1.83
C ALA A 23 8.40 -0.54 -3.27
N LYS A 24 9.69 -0.48 -3.56
CA LYS A 24 10.23 -0.85 -4.87
C LYS A 24 9.84 -2.28 -5.25
N GLU A 25 9.82 -3.19 -4.29
CA GLU A 25 9.40 -4.57 -4.52
C GLU A 25 7.92 -4.68 -4.87
N LEU A 26 7.05 -3.87 -4.24
CA LEU A 26 5.63 -3.84 -4.59
C LEU A 26 5.44 -3.43 -6.05
N ASN A 27 6.16 -2.42 -6.48
CA ASN A 27 6.11 -1.96 -7.87
C ASN A 27 6.55 -3.08 -8.81
N ARG A 28 7.63 -3.78 -8.48
CA ARG A 28 8.14 -4.92 -9.25
C ARG A 28 7.13 -6.08 -9.29
N LEU A 29 6.38 -6.28 -8.22
CA LEU A 29 5.36 -7.33 -8.13
C LEU A 29 4.06 -6.99 -8.86
N GLY A 30 3.96 -5.81 -9.47
CA GLY A 30 2.84 -5.43 -10.31
C GLY A 30 1.75 -4.61 -9.64
N PHE A 31 1.96 -4.15 -8.42
CA PHE A 31 0.96 -3.32 -7.71
C PHE A 31 0.99 -1.87 -8.19
N SER A 32 -0.18 -1.26 -8.25
CA SER A 32 -0.31 0.18 -8.42
C SER A 32 -0.15 0.84 -7.05
N LEU A 33 0.62 1.92 -6.96
CA LEU A 33 0.92 2.56 -5.69
C LEU A 33 0.28 3.94 -5.59
N TYR A 34 -0.29 4.22 -4.43
CA TYR A 34 -0.80 5.53 -4.06
C TYR A 34 -0.07 5.96 -2.78
N ALA A 35 0.36 7.20 -2.71
CA ALA A 35 1.13 7.68 -1.56
C ALA A 35 0.79 9.12 -1.22
N THR A 36 0.89 9.46 0.07
CA THR A 36 0.78 10.86 0.51
C THR A 36 1.98 11.67 -0.03
N ALA A 37 1.84 13.00 -0.06
CA ALA A 37 2.80 13.88 -0.74
C ALA A 37 4.25 13.65 -0.33
N GLY A 38 4.55 13.58 0.97
CA GLY A 38 5.91 13.36 1.45
C GLY A 38 6.46 12.00 1.07
N THR A 39 5.65 10.95 1.20
CA THR A 39 6.02 9.58 0.82
C THR A 39 6.18 9.50 -0.70
N HIS A 40 5.26 10.10 -1.45
CA HIS A 40 5.32 10.15 -2.91
C HIS A 40 6.64 10.76 -3.40
N ARG A 41 7.08 11.84 -2.76
CA ARG A 41 8.35 12.50 -3.10
C ARG A 41 9.52 11.52 -2.94
N THR A 42 9.56 10.80 -1.83
CA THR A 42 10.60 9.80 -1.56
C THR A 42 10.58 8.68 -2.61
N LEU A 43 9.39 8.16 -2.94
CA LEU A 43 9.27 7.11 -3.94
C LEU A 43 9.73 7.60 -5.32
N LYS A 44 9.36 8.81 -5.68
CA LYS A 44 9.78 9.42 -6.95
C LYS A 44 11.29 9.55 -7.05
N GLU A 45 11.95 9.98 -5.97
CA GLU A 45 13.41 10.08 -5.91
C GLU A 45 14.09 8.72 -6.11
N LEU A 46 13.42 7.64 -5.71
CA LEU A 46 13.92 6.27 -5.88
C LEU A 46 13.52 5.64 -7.22
N GLY A 47 12.88 6.41 -8.09
CA GLY A 47 12.43 5.93 -9.39
C GLY A 47 11.19 5.04 -9.34
N ILE A 48 10.45 5.10 -8.25
CA ILE A 48 9.24 4.29 -8.05
C ILE A 48 8.02 5.08 -8.49
N ASN A 49 7.21 4.49 -9.36
CA ASN A 49 6.01 5.12 -9.89
C ASN A 49 4.85 4.99 -8.89
N ALA A 50 4.26 6.12 -8.51
CA ALA A 50 3.13 6.16 -7.59
C ALA A 50 2.29 7.40 -7.86
N GLU A 51 0.99 7.32 -7.56
CA GLU A 51 0.08 8.46 -7.66
C GLU A 51 -0.03 9.13 -6.30
N VAL A 52 0.04 10.47 -6.28
CA VAL A 52 -0.08 11.22 -5.03
C VAL A 52 -1.55 11.34 -4.62
N VAL A 53 -1.83 11.13 -3.33
CA VAL A 53 -3.18 11.25 -2.76
C VAL A 53 -3.14 12.05 -1.47
N SER A 54 -4.27 12.56 -1.05
CA SER A 54 -4.45 13.23 0.22
C SER A 54 -4.92 12.22 1.28
N LYS A 55 -4.47 12.39 2.52
CA LYS A 55 -5.00 11.63 3.66
C LYS A 55 -6.38 12.13 4.08
N HIS A 56 -6.67 13.41 3.84
CA HIS A 56 -7.80 14.12 4.44
C HIS A 56 -9.13 13.80 3.76
N SER A 57 -10.21 14.02 4.50
CA SER A 57 -11.56 14.00 3.97
C SER A 57 -11.75 15.16 2.99
N GLU A 58 -12.82 15.14 2.19
CA GLU A 58 -13.12 16.17 1.19
C GLU A 58 -13.10 17.60 1.72
N LYS A 59 -13.45 17.79 2.99
CA LYS A 59 -13.50 19.13 3.59
C LYS A 59 -12.14 19.75 3.88
N GLU A 60 -11.10 18.95 3.97
CA GLU A 60 -9.78 19.37 4.47
C GLU A 60 -8.66 19.19 3.45
N ARG A 61 -8.96 18.64 2.28
CA ARG A 61 -7.95 18.33 1.28
C ARG A 61 -7.92 19.33 0.13
N ASP A 62 -6.81 19.34 -0.59
CA ASP A 62 -6.75 19.94 -1.91
C ASP A 62 -7.65 19.14 -2.84
N THR A 63 -8.67 19.79 -3.42
CA THR A 63 -9.66 19.13 -4.28
C THR A 63 -9.06 18.57 -5.57
N SER A 64 -7.84 18.95 -5.91
CA SER A 64 -7.14 18.38 -7.08
C SER A 64 -6.61 16.98 -6.85
N LEU A 65 -6.53 16.54 -5.57
CA LEU A 65 -6.00 15.23 -5.21
C LEU A 65 -7.11 14.30 -4.77
N LYS A 66 -7.02 13.03 -5.18
CA LYS A 66 -7.88 11.99 -4.64
C LYS A 66 -7.57 11.78 -3.17
N SER A 67 -8.58 11.43 -2.37
CA SER A 67 -8.42 11.13 -0.97
C SER A 67 -8.13 9.62 -0.79
N ALA A 68 -7.14 9.30 0.03
CA ALA A 68 -6.85 7.91 0.40
C ALA A 68 -8.08 7.27 1.06
N LEU A 69 -8.76 8.04 1.94
CA LEU A 69 -9.96 7.56 2.62
C LEU A 69 -11.06 7.21 1.62
N ASP A 70 -11.31 8.08 0.64
CA ASP A 70 -12.32 7.84 -0.39
C ASP A 70 -11.99 6.59 -1.22
N LEU A 71 -10.72 6.40 -1.57
CA LEU A 71 -10.27 5.22 -2.32
C LEU A 71 -10.46 3.93 -1.54
N ILE A 72 -10.18 3.95 -0.24
CA ILE A 72 -10.39 2.79 0.62
C ILE A 72 -11.89 2.46 0.72
N GLU A 73 -12.71 3.46 0.95
CA GLU A 73 -14.17 3.31 1.05
C GLU A 73 -14.79 2.81 -0.26
N ALA A 74 -14.25 3.23 -1.38
CA ALA A 74 -14.69 2.77 -2.71
C ALA A 74 -14.23 1.35 -3.06
N GLY A 75 -13.40 0.73 -2.23
CA GLY A 75 -12.87 -0.60 -2.51
C GLY A 75 -11.73 -0.63 -3.51
N SER A 76 -11.09 0.52 -3.77
CA SER A 76 -10.02 0.64 -4.75
C SER A 76 -8.64 0.29 -4.21
N ILE A 77 -8.52 0.07 -2.89
CA ILE A 77 -7.25 -0.25 -2.23
C ILE A 77 -7.29 -1.68 -1.69
N SER A 78 -6.26 -2.45 -1.98
CA SER A 78 -6.15 -3.86 -1.56
C SER A 78 -5.26 -4.05 -0.34
N LEU A 79 -4.39 -3.10 -0.05
CA LEU A 79 -3.45 -3.17 1.07
C LEU A 79 -3.09 -1.75 1.51
N VAL A 80 -3.02 -1.54 2.82
CA VAL A 80 -2.61 -0.25 3.40
C VAL A 80 -1.31 -0.43 4.17
N ILE A 81 -0.32 0.39 3.86
CA ILE A 81 0.93 0.48 4.61
C ILE A 81 0.97 1.89 5.21
N ASN A 82 0.77 2.00 6.49
CA ASN A 82 0.70 3.29 7.17
C ASN A 82 1.48 3.24 8.48
N THR A 83 2.75 3.65 8.44
CA THR A 83 3.54 3.73 9.66
C THR A 83 3.08 4.95 10.46
N PRO A 84 2.81 4.80 11.78
CA PRO A 84 2.24 5.89 12.55
C PRO A 84 3.22 7.04 12.70
N GLN A 85 2.71 8.25 12.50
CA GLN A 85 3.45 9.48 12.78
C GLN A 85 3.16 9.92 14.22
N GLY A 86 3.96 10.85 14.73
CA GLY A 86 3.80 11.39 16.05
C GLY A 86 2.40 11.98 16.30
N ARG A 87 2.21 12.59 17.47
CA ARG A 87 0.89 12.98 18.00
C ARG A 87 -0.01 13.78 17.07
N GLY A 88 0.54 14.62 16.19
CA GLY A 88 -0.25 15.49 15.31
C GLY A 88 -1.00 14.79 14.17
N ALA A 89 -0.58 13.61 13.79
CA ALA A 89 -1.17 12.87 12.66
C ALA A 89 -1.98 11.65 13.08
N ARG A 90 -2.26 11.48 14.37
CA ARG A 90 -2.99 10.31 14.89
C ARG A 90 -4.38 10.16 14.31
N ARG A 91 -5.09 11.26 14.13
CA ARG A 91 -6.46 11.23 13.63
C ARG A 91 -6.53 10.68 12.23
N ASP A 92 -5.68 11.15 11.32
CA ASP A 92 -5.66 10.69 9.95
C ASP A 92 -5.32 9.21 9.85
N GLY A 93 -4.31 8.75 10.59
CA GLY A 93 -3.95 7.35 10.66
C GLY A 93 -5.07 6.49 11.21
N TRP A 94 -5.77 6.97 12.24
CA TRP A 94 -6.90 6.26 12.82
C TRP A 94 -8.05 6.11 11.83
N LEU A 95 -8.38 7.18 11.10
CA LEU A 95 -9.44 7.15 10.08
C LEU A 95 -9.12 6.16 8.97
N ILE A 96 -7.89 6.15 8.51
CA ILE A 96 -7.43 5.24 7.46
C ILE A 96 -7.50 3.79 7.93
N ARG A 97 -7.00 3.50 9.14
CA ARG A 97 -7.04 2.15 9.70
C ARG A 97 -8.48 1.67 9.91
N THR A 98 -9.35 2.56 10.41
CA THR A 98 -10.75 2.22 10.65
C THR A 98 -11.46 1.91 9.33
N ALA A 99 -11.24 2.71 8.30
CA ALA A 99 -11.81 2.47 6.97
C ALA A 99 -11.30 1.16 6.37
N ALA A 100 -10.01 0.87 6.52
CA ALA A 100 -9.41 -0.37 6.02
C ALA A 100 -10.04 -1.58 6.69
N VAL A 101 -10.18 -1.56 8.02
CA VAL A 101 -10.81 -2.64 8.77
C VAL A 101 -12.27 -2.85 8.31
N ALA A 102 -13.02 -1.77 8.15
CA ALA A 102 -14.42 -1.82 7.71
C ALA A 102 -14.56 -2.47 6.33
N LYS A 103 -13.58 -2.32 5.47
CA LYS A 103 -13.57 -2.89 4.12
C LYS A 103 -12.83 -4.23 4.02
N GLY A 104 -12.33 -4.75 5.14
CA GLY A 104 -11.56 -5.99 5.13
C GLY A 104 -10.19 -5.87 4.47
N VAL A 105 -9.63 -4.66 4.41
CA VAL A 105 -8.33 -4.40 3.79
C VAL A 105 -7.23 -4.56 4.85
N PRO A 106 -6.21 -5.39 4.61
CA PRO A 106 -5.09 -5.49 5.54
C PRO A 106 -4.40 -4.15 5.71
N CYS A 107 -4.04 -3.82 6.94
CA CYS A 107 -3.35 -2.59 7.28
C CYS A 107 -2.08 -2.91 8.06
N ILE A 108 -0.93 -2.53 7.50
CA ILE A 108 0.39 -2.81 8.08
C ILE A 108 0.96 -1.50 8.60
N THR A 109 1.43 -1.52 9.84
CA THR A 109 1.83 -0.30 10.55
C THR A 109 3.32 -0.26 10.91
N THR A 110 4.09 -1.27 10.54
CA THR A 110 5.53 -1.33 10.85
C THR A 110 6.35 -1.75 9.64
N ILE A 111 7.61 -1.34 9.61
CA ILE A 111 8.53 -1.74 8.55
C ILE A 111 8.79 -3.26 8.57
N PRO A 112 9.04 -3.91 9.71
CA PRO A 112 9.15 -5.38 9.72
C PRO A 112 7.89 -6.08 9.22
N GLY A 113 6.71 -5.57 9.57
CA GLY A 113 5.44 -6.09 9.05
C GLY A 113 5.33 -5.93 7.54
N PHE A 114 5.81 -4.81 6.99
CA PHE A 114 5.83 -4.57 5.56
C PHE A 114 6.75 -5.58 4.86
N LYS A 115 7.95 -5.82 5.39
CA LYS A 115 8.85 -6.84 4.84
C LYS A 115 8.22 -8.22 4.82
N ALA A 116 7.56 -8.59 5.93
CA ALA A 116 6.86 -9.87 6.03
C ALA A 116 5.73 -9.98 5.01
N ALA A 117 4.99 -8.89 4.80
CA ALA A 117 3.91 -8.85 3.81
C ALA A 117 4.44 -9.06 2.38
N ILE A 118 5.56 -8.43 2.04
CA ILE A 118 6.21 -8.62 0.73
C ILE A 118 6.58 -10.08 0.52
N ALA A 119 7.20 -10.71 1.53
CA ALA A 119 7.55 -12.13 1.46
C ALA A 119 6.31 -13.01 1.27
N GLY A 120 5.22 -12.71 2.00
CA GLY A 120 3.96 -13.43 1.87
C GLY A 120 3.32 -13.29 0.50
N ILE A 121 3.29 -12.07 -0.04
CA ILE A 121 2.75 -11.80 -1.37
C ILE A 121 3.56 -12.53 -2.44
N THR A 122 4.88 -12.48 -2.34
CA THR A 122 5.78 -13.17 -3.27
C THR A 122 5.50 -14.68 -3.27
N ALA A 123 5.35 -15.27 -2.08
CA ALA A 123 5.03 -16.68 -1.95
C ALA A 123 3.67 -17.02 -2.59
N LEU A 124 2.65 -16.19 -2.36
CA LEU A 124 1.32 -16.38 -2.94
C LEU A 124 1.35 -16.32 -4.47
N GLN A 125 2.09 -15.39 -5.04
CA GLN A 125 2.25 -15.29 -6.49
C GLN A 125 2.96 -16.50 -7.05
N ASN A 126 4.01 -16.98 -6.38
CA ASN A 126 4.75 -18.17 -6.80
C ASN A 126 3.90 -19.45 -6.70
N GLU A 127 3.10 -19.59 -5.66
CA GLU A 127 2.17 -20.72 -5.52
C GLU A 127 1.15 -20.72 -6.65
N ALA A 128 0.59 -19.57 -6.98
CA ALA A 128 -0.39 -19.44 -8.07
C ALA A 128 0.23 -19.84 -9.41
N MET A 129 1.47 -19.44 -9.68
CA MET A 129 2.19 -19.83 -10.89
C MET A 129 2.46 -21.33 -10.92
N THR A 130 2.89 -21.92 -9.82
CA THR A 130 3.17 -23.36 -9.71
C THR A 130 1.91 -24.18 -9.93
N ALA A 131 0.81 -23.82 -9.29
CA ALA A 131 -0.47 -24.50 -9.46
C ALA A 131 -0.95 -24.44 -10.92
N ARG A 132 -0.78 -23.28 -11.57
CA ARG A 132 -1.13 -23.10 -12.98
C ARG A 132 -0.29 -23.98 -13.88
N SER A 133 1.01 -24.07 -13.65
CA SER A 133 1.92 -24.93 -14.41
C SER A 133 1.55 -26.40 -14.27
N LEU A 134 1.22 -26.85 -13.07
CA LEU A 134 0.78 -28.24 -12.83
C LEU A 134 -0.54 -28.55 -13.54
N GLN A 135 -1.47 -27.61 -13.57
CA GLN A 135 -2.73 -27.79 -14.30
C GLN A 135 -2.50 -27.89 -15.80
N GLU A 136 -1.64 -27.06 -16.36
CA GLU A 136 -1.30 -27.09 -17.77
C GLU A 136 -0.63 -28.42 -18.13
N TRP A 137 0.22 -28.93 -17.25
CA TRP A 137 0.90 -30.21 -17.42
C TRP A 137 -0.07 -31.39 -17.39
N GLY A 138 -1.04 -31.35 -16.50
CA GLY A 138 -2.05 -32.39 -16.34
C GLY A 138 -3.04 -32.48 -17.50
N ARG A 139 -3.10 -31.49 -18.37
CA ARG A 139 -3.98 -31.47 -19.55
C ARG A 139 -3.38 -32.17 -20.78
N LYS A 140 -2.16 -32.57 -20.69
CA LYS A 140 -1.51 -33.37 -21.74
C LYS A 140 -1.82 -34.84 -21.57
#